data_fcea341cf59c86febf86d2a3d0b2240b
#
_entry.id   fcea341cf59c86febf86d2a3d0b2240b
#
_cell.length_a   1.000
_cell.length_b   1.000
_cell.length_c   1.000
_cell.angle_alpha   90.00
_cell.angle_beta   90.00
_cell.angle_gamma   90.00
#
_symmetry.space_group_name_H-M   'P 1'
#
loop_
_entity.id
_entity.type
_entity.pdbx_description
1 polymer ?
#
loop_
_entity_poly.entity_id
_entity_poly.type
_entity_poly.pdbx_seq_one_letter_code
_entity_poly.pdbx_strand_id
1 'polypeptide(L)'
;DWSSDVCSSDLRHFLRDTLTDMADPFLMDGMETAVRRLKQAVEDKERIVIYGDYDVDGITSTSLVYSVLRDLGASPKFYIPERQSEGYGLNEEALQHLEHEADVLITVDCGISSYELVREFSPRLDIIITDHHEPPEAIPPALAVLNPKKPGCPYPFKELAGAGVAYVLCRALWQRCCDEDLAGYSDLSALGTIADLVPLVGENRIIVRQGLELMKKGQRTGLYALLRASGLADKEITAGRIAFTAAPRLNAAGRISHATKGVELLLE
;
A
#
# COMPACT_ATOMS: atom_id res chain seq x y z
N ASP A 1 8.30 6.38 39.84
CA ASP A 1 7.98 7.74 39.41
C ASP A 1 7.68 7.77 37.90
N TRP A 2 6.39 7.60 37.55
CA TRP A 2 5.90 7.61 36.19
C TRP A 2 5.50 9.01 35.68
N SER A 3 5.84 10.07 36.40
CA SER A 3 5.26 11.41 36.19
C SER A 3 6.21 12.45 35.58
N SER A 4 7.47 12.12 35.26
CA SER A 4 8.44 13.15 34.86
C SER A 4 8.84 13.21 33.41
N ASP A 5 8.48 12.22 32.55
CA ASP A 5 9.08 12.14 31.21
C ASP A 5 8.12 12.41 30.03
N VAL A 6 6.82 12.61 30.28
CA VAL A 6 5.89 12.99 29.22
C VAL A 6 5.65 14.51 29.25
N CYS A 7 6.30 15.23 28.37
CA CYS A 7 6.09 16.67 28.22
C CYS A 7 4.68 16.95 27.64
N SER A 8 4.08 18.08 28.04
CA SER A 8 2.78 18.51 27.50
C SER A 8 2.81 18.73 25.97
N SER A 9 3.99 18.99 25.38
CA SER A 9 4.22 19.03 23.94
C SER A 9 4.07 17.65 23.30
N ASP A 10 4.60 16.58 23.94
CA ASP A 10 4.56 15.22 23.45
C ASP A 10 3.12 14.69 23.44
N LEU A 11 2.35 15.02 24.48
CA LEU A 11 0.92 14.70 24.53
C LEU A 11 0.12 15.46 23.46
N ARG A 12 0.47 16.72 23.19
CA ARG A 12 -0.19 17.50 22.12
C ARG A 12 0.14 16.96 20.74
N HIS A 13 1.39 16.58 20.47
CA HIS A 13 1.81 15.88 19.26
C HIS A 13 1.03 14.57 19.14
N PHE A 14 1.10 13.72 20.14
CA PHE A 14 0.39 12.43 20.16
C PHE A 14 -1.12 12.57 19.87
N LEU A 15 -1.78 13.61 20.37
CA LEU A 15 -3.22 13.82 20.20
C LEU A 15 -3.61 14.50 18.89
N ARG A 16 -2.68 15.18 18.21
CA ARG A 16 -2.97 16.05 17.07
C ARG A 16 -2.26 15.69 15.77
N ASP A 17 -1.43 14.63 15.77
CA ASP A 17 -0.70 14.20 14.58
C ASP A 17 -1.61 14.07 13.36
N THR A 18 -1.17 14.62 12.25
CA THR A 18 -1.87 14.61 10.96
C THR A 18 -0.98 13.97 9.90
N LEU A 19 -1.48 13.76 8.69
CA LEU A 19 -0.68 13.20 7.61
C LEU A 19 0.55 14.05 7.25
N THR A 20 0.52 15.35 7.56
CA THR A 20 1.67 16.26 7.38
C THR A 20 2.79 16.05 8.40
N ASP A 21 2.52 15.33 9.50
CA ASP A 21 3.53 14.98 10.51
C ASP A 21 4.26 13.67 10.19
N MET A 22 3.86 12.96 9.13
CA MET A 22 4.62 11.83 8.60
C MET A 22 5.95 12.31 8.01
N ALA A 23 6.95 11.45 8.02
CA ALA A 23 8.25 11.74 7.44
C ALA A 23 8.14 12.12 5.95
N ASP A 24 9.15 12.85 5.47
CA ASP A 24 9.31 13.12 4.05
C ASP A 24 9.40 11.79 3.29
N PRO A 25 8.47 11.50 2.35
CA PRO A 25 8.47 10.24 1.61
C PRO A 25 9.76 10.01 0.82
N PHE A 26 10.48 11.06 0.43
CA PHE A 26 11.75 10.97 -0.31
C PHE A 26 12.92 10.51 0.56
N LEU A 27 12.76 10.38 1.87
CA LEU A 27 13.71 9.68 2.73
C LEU A 27 13.70 8.16 2.51
N MET A 28 12.65 7.59 1.88
CA MET A 28 12.65 6.16 1.57
C MET A 28 13.60 5.89 0.40
N ASP A 29 14.60 5.05 0.65
CA ASP A 29 15.59 4.71 -0.37
C ASP A 29 14.95 4.10 -1.62
N GLY A 30 15.29 4.62 -2.80
CA GLY A 30 14.67 4.27 -4.08
C GLY A 30 13.47 5.13 -4.48
N MET A 31 12.91 5.97 -3.57
CA MET A 31 11.69 6.74 -3.83
C MET A 31 11.83 7.70 -5.01
N GLU A 32 12.93 8.46 -5.08
CA GLU A 32 13.15 9.41 -6.18
C GLU A 32 13.15 8.71 -7.56
N THR A 33 13.78 7.51 -7.64
CA THR A 33 13.81 6.72 -8.87
C THR A 33 12.42 6.18 -9.22
N ALA A 34 11.69 5.64 -8.24
CA ALA A 34 10.34 5.13 -8.43
C ALA A 34 9.39 6.24 -8.92
N VAL A 35 9.37 7.38 -8.23
CA VAL A 35 8.48 8.51 -8.55
C VAL A 35 8.79 9.10 -9.92
N ARG A 36 10.07 9.29 -10.26
CA ARG A 36 10.48 9.79 -11.57
C ARG A 36 9.99 8.85 -12.69
N ARG A 37 10.18 7.53 -12.50
CA ARG A 37 9.77 6.53 -13.50
C ARG A 37 8.25 6.46 -13.65
N LEU A 38 7.51 6.48 -12.54
CA LEU A 38 6.05 6.45 -12.57
C LEU A 38 5.46 7.73 -13.16
N LYS A 39 6.02 8.90 -12.83
CA LYS A 39 5.62 10.16 -13.46
C LYS A 39 5.79 10.11 -14.96
N GLN A 40 6.94 9.64 -15.45
CA GLN A 40 7.17 9.44 -16.88
C GLN A 40 6.11 8.50 -17.49
N ALA A 41 5.86 7.34 -16.87
CA ALA A 41 4.87 6.38 -17.37
C ALA A 41 3.46 6.98 -17.47
N VAL A 42 3.06 7.83 -16.50
CA VAL A 42 1.78 8.55 -16.52
C VAL A 42 1.75 9.56 -17.69
N GLU A 43 2.81 10.36 -17.85
CA GLU A 43 2.91 11.38 -18.91
C GLU A 43 2.90 10.75 -20.32
N ASP A 44 3.64 9.66 -20.49
CA ASP A 44 3.80 8.95 -21.77
C ASP A 44 2.67 7.96 -22.08
N LYS A 45 1.70 7.80 -21.14
CA LYS A 45 0.58 6.85 -21.24
C LYS A 45 1.05 5.40 -21.41
N GLU A 46 2.13 5.04 -20.74
CA GLU A 46 2.65 3.69 -20.77
C GLU A 46 1.74 2.70 -20.02
N ARG A 47 1.94 1.42 -20.29
CA ARG A 47 1.18 0.33 -19.68
C ARG A 47 1.74 0.05 -18.27
N ILE A 48 0.98 0.44 -17.26
CA ILE A 48 1.34 0.21 -15.84
C ILE A 48 0.50 -0.96 -15.34
N VAL A 49 1.16 -1.96 -14.76
CA VAL A 49 0.50 -3.07 -14.05
C VAL A 49 0.91 -3.06 -12.58
N ILE A 50 -0.07 -3.23 -11.70
CA ILE A 50 0.12 -3.36 -10.25
C ILE A 50 -0.04 -4.83 -9.90
N TYR A 51 1.00 -5.45 -9.35
CA TYR A 51 1.01 -6.82 -8.87
C TYR A 51 0.87 -6.81 -7.36
N GLY A 52 -0.26 -7.23 -6.82
CA GLY A 52 -0.53 -7.24 -5.39
C GLY A 52 -0.53 -8.64 -4.80
N ASP A 53 -0.49 -8.73 -3.46
CA ASP A 53 -0.79 -9.97 -2.75
C ASP A 53 -2.31 -10.18 -2.60
N TYR A 54 -2.69 -11.41 -2.30
CA TYR A 54 -4.10 -11.85 -2.21
C TYR A 54 -4.77 -11.56 -0.87
N ASP A 55 -4.04 -11.12 0.13
CA ASP A 55 -4.59 -10.78 1.44
C ASP A 55 -5.13 -9.33 1.49
N VAL A 56 -5.62 -8.91 2.67
CA VAL A 56 -6.24 -7.59 2.79
C VAL A 56 -5.22 -6.48 2.61
N ASP A 57 -3.98 -6.65 3.04
CA ASP A 57 -2.94 -5.64 2.89
C ASP A 57 -2.57 -5.48 1.40
N GLY A 58 -2.36 -6.57 0.67
CA GLY A 58 -2.13 -6.55 -0.77
C GLY A 58 -3.32 -6.00 -1.57
N ILE A 59 -4.56 -6.41 -1.24
CA ILE A 59 -5.79 -5.91 -1.87
C ILE A 59 -5.93 -4.39 -1.69
N THR A 60 -5.73 -3.88 -0.48
CA THR A 60 -5.87 -2.45 -0.20
C THR A 60 -4.73 -1.63 -0.80
N SER A 61 -3.50 -2.16 -0.77
CA SER A 61 -2.34 -1.57 -1.45
C SER A 61 -2.55 -1.43 -2.95
N THR A 62 -3.05 -2.50 -3.59
CA THR A 62 -3.40 -2.51 -5.02
C THR A 62 -4.47 -1.46 -5.34
N SER A 63 -5.56 -1.45 -4.55
CA SER A 63 -6.67 -0.49 -4.75
C SER A 63 -6.23 0.95 -4.57
N LEU A 64 -5.33 1.20 -3.62
CA LEU A 64 -4.76 2.51 -3.35
C LEU A 64 -3.90 3.01 -4.53
N VAL A 65 -2.90 2.23 -4.95
CA VAL A 65 -2.00 2.61 -6.04
C VAL A 65 -2.77 2.76 -7.35
N TYR A 66 -3.71 1.84 -7.62
CA TYR A 66 -4.59 1.92 -8.79
C TYR A 66 -5.38 3.23 -8.81
N SER A 67 -6.04 3.57 -7.71
CA SER A 67 -6.87 4.78 -7.63
C SER A 67 -6.05 6.04 -7.83
N VAL A 68 -4.89 6.14 -7.20
CA VAL A 68 -4.00 7.31 -7.34
C VAL A 68 -3.46 7.44 -8.77
N LEU A 69 -3.01 6.36 -9.39
CA LEU A 69 -2.53 6.39 -10.78
C LEU A 69 -3.65 6.76 -11.76
N ARG A 70 -4.88 6.24 -11.54
CA ARG A 70 -6.06 6.60 -12.33
C ARG A 70 -6.37 8.09 -12.21
N ASP A 71 -6.33 8.64 -11.01
CA ASP A 71 -6.66 10.05 -10.76
C ASP A 71 -5.55 10.99 -11.27
N LEU A 72 -4.32 10.49 -11.42
CA LEU A 72 -3.23 11.17 -12.14
C LEU A 72 -3.35 11.04 -13.66
N GLY A 73 -4.38 10.33 -14.16
CA GLY A 73 -4.70 10.21 -15.59
C GLY A 73 -4.04 9.03 -16.29
N ALA A 74 -3.48 8.05 -15.58
CA ALA A 74 -3.07 6.78 -16.13
C ALA A 74 -4.26 5.82 -16.32
N SER A 75 -4.03 4.70 -17.03
CA SER A 75 -4.98 3.59 -17.16
C SER A 75 -4.34 2.31 -16.66
N PRO A 76 -4.09 2.19 -15.34
CA PRO A 76 -3.39 1.05 -14.80
C PRO A 76 -4.24 -0.22 -14.88
N LYS A 77 -3.58 -1.37 -15.01
CA LYS A 77 -4.17 -2.69 -14.76
C LYS A 77 -3.66 -3.20 -13.42
N PHE A 78 -4.29 -4.24 -12.90
CA PHE A 78 -3.79 -4.94 -11.73
C PHE A 78 -3.85 -6.45 -11.91
N TYR A 79 -2.99 -7.15 -11.21
CA TYR A 79 -2.91 -8.61 -11.15
C TYR A 79 -2.79 -9.04 -9.69
N ILE A 80 -3.63 -9.99 -9.28
CA ILE A 80 -3.56 -10.62 -7.96
C ILE A 80 -3.43 -12.12 -8.19
N PRO A 81 -2.35 -12.76 -7.72
CA PRO A 81 -2.15 -14.19 -7.89
C PRO A 81 -3.21 -15.02 -7.14
N GLU A 82 -3.53 -16.16 -7.69
CA GLU A 82 -4.40 -17.11 -7.01
C GLU A 82 -3.61 -17.90 -5.96
N ARG A 83 -4.03 -17.77 -4.71
CA ARG A 83 -3.36 -18.40 -3.56
C ARG A 83 -3.12 -19.91 -3.73
N GLN A 84 -4.09 -20.64 -4.33
CA GLN A 84 -4.05 -22.10 -4.41
C GLN A 84 -3.16 -22.62 -5.54
N SER A 85 -3.11 -21.92 -6.68
CA SER A 85 -2.40 -22.35 -7.88
C SER A 85 -1.03 -21.69 -8.03
N GLU A 86 -0.89 -20.45 -7.58
CA GLU A 86 0.30 -19.61 -7.85
C GLU A 86 1.16 -19.36 -6.61
N GLY A 87 0.58 -19.52 -5.40
CA GLY A 87 1.33 -19.32 -4.15
C GLY A 87 1.44 -17.86 -3.73
N TYR A 88 2.46 -17.55 -2.91
CA TYR A 88 2.75 -16.22 -2.40
C TYR A 88 3.87 -15.54 -3.19
N GLY A 89 3.72 -14.24 -3.42
CA GLY A 89 4.73 -13.41 -4.06
C GLY A 89 4.72 -13.48 -5.59
N LEU A 90 5.81 -13.03 -6.21
CA LEU A 90 5.96 -13.09 -7.67
C LEU A 90 6.09 -14.55 -8.14
N ASN A 91 5.45 -14.87 -9.25
CA ASN A 91 5.60 -16.16 -9.91
C ASN A 91 6.03 -15.99 -11.38
N GLU A 92 6.72 -16.99 -11.90
CA GLU A 92 7.33 -16.94 -13.23
C GLU A 92 6.29 -16.86 -14.35
N GLU A 93 5.21 -17.65 -14.28
CA GLU A 93 4.18 -17.66 -15.33
C GLU A 93 3.48 -16.31 -15.46
N ALA A 94 3.16 -15.68 -14.32
CA ALA A 94 2.59 -14.34 -14.32
C ALA A 94 3.55 -13.31 -14.91
N LEU A 95 4.83 -13.35 -14.55
CA LEU A 95 5.83 -12.41 -15.08
C LEU A 95 6.05 -12.60 -16.59
N GLN A 96 6.08 -13.85 -17.10
CA GLN A 96 6.16 -14.15 -18.52
C GLN A 96 4.96 -13.57 -19.31
N HIS A 97 3.78 -13.58 -18.71
CA HIS A 97 2.60 -12.94 -19.31
C HIS A 97 2.69 -11.41 -19.25
N LEU A 98 3.03 -10.87 -18.07
CA LEU A 98 3.04 -9.44 -17.81
C LEU A 98 4.16 -8.69 -18.54
N GLU A 99 5.32 -9.32 -18.83
CA GLU A 99 6.39 -8.66 -19.62
C GLU A 99 5.96 -8.23 -21.02
N HIS A 100 4.88 -8.83 -21.55
CA HIS A 100 4.28 -8.44 -22.83
C HIS A 100 3.15 -7.41 -22.69
N GLU A 101 2.59 -7.26 -21.50
CA GLU A 101 1.46 -6.38 -21.22
C GLU A 101 1.82 -5.10 -20.46
N ALA A 102 2.99 -5.02 -19.86
CA ALA A 102 3.44 -3.92 -19.03
C ALA A 102 4.74 -3.31 -19.53
N ASP A 103 4.87 -2.01 -19.42
CA ASP A 103 6.11 -1.26 -19.55
C ASP A 103 6.70 -1.02 -18.14
N VAL A 104 5.82 -0.88 -17.14
CA VAL A 104 6.17 -0.77 -15.71
C VAL A 104 5.33 -1.71 -14.87
N LEU A 105 5.98 -2.50 -14.03
CA LEU A 105 5.37 -3.35 -13.03
C LEU A 105 5.63 -2.77 -11.64
N ILE A 106 4.58 -2.53 -10.88
CA ILE A 106 4.67 -2.12 -9.47
C ILE A 106 4.22 -3.31 -8.63
N THR A 107 5.08 -3.87 -7.80
CA THR A 107 4.63 -4.83 -6.80
C THR A 107 4.22 -4.12 -5.53
N VAL A 108 3.15 -4.58 -4.90
CA VAL A 108 2.69 -4.05 -3.62
C VAL A 108 2.50 -5.18 -2.62
N ASP A 109 3.04 -5.00 -1.42
CA ASP A 109 3.01 -5.96 -0.33
C ASP A 109 3.69 -7.30 -0.64
N CYS A 110 4.56 -7.31 -1.64
CA CYS A 110 5.34 -8.49 -2.05
C CYS A 110 6.54 -8.10 -2.90
N GLY A 111 7.41 -9.08 -3.17
CA GLY A 111 8.51 -8.95 -4.15
C GLY A 111 9.89 -8.84 -3.53
N ILE A 112 10.03 -8.45 -2.25
CA ILE A 112 11.36 -8.29 -1.63
C ILE A 112 12.16 -9.59 -1.56
N SER A 113 11.51 -10.74 -1.54
CA SER A 113 12.13 -12.06 -1.52
C SER A 113 12.40 -12.67 -2.91
N SER A 114 11.97 -12.01 -3.99
CA SER A 114 11.93 -12.57 -5.35
C SER A 114 13.20 -12.23 -6.16
N TYR A 115 14.39 -12.37 -5.58
CA TYR A 115 15.66 -11.96 -6.20
C TYR A 115 15.88 -12.53 -7.60
N GLU A 116 15.73 -13.86 -7.76
CA GLU A 116 16.04 -14.52 -9.04
C GLU A 116 15.07 -14.11 -10.15
N LEU A 117 13.78 -14.06 -9.85
CA LEU A 117 12.77 -13.62 -10.82
C LEU A 117 12.98 -12.15 -11.23
N VAL A 118 13.20 -11.28 -10.26
CA VAL A 118 13.46 -9.87 -10.56
C VAL A 118 14.73 -9.70 -11.41
N ARG A 119 15.79 -10.45 -11.10
CA ARG A 119 17.03 -10.44 -11.89
C ARG A 119 16.79 -10.89 -13.34
N GLU A 120 15.94 -11.88 -13.54
CA GLU A 120 15.63 -12.40 -14.88
C GLU A 120 14.80 -11.42 -15.71
N PHE A 121 13.78 -10.80 -15.10
CA PHE A 121 12.81 -9.98 -15.83
C PHE A 121 13.17 -8.50 -15.89
N SER A 122 13.96 -7.95 -14.97
CA SER A 122 14.34 -6.53 -14.95
C SER A 122 15.07 -6.00 -16.21
N PRO A 123 15.74 -6.81 -17.04
CA PRO A 123 16.27 -6.31 -18.31
C PRO A 123 15.22 -5.99 -19.37
N ARG A 124 13.97 -6.46 -19.19
CA ARG A 124 12.88 -6.33 -20.15
C ARG A 124 11.66 -5.60 -19.60
N LEU A 125 11.58 -5.42 -18.30
CA LEU A 125 10.45 -4.85 -17.60
C LEU A 125 10.94 -3.96 -16.45
N ASP A 126 10.51 -2.72 -16.41
CA ASP A 126 10.82 -1.83 -15.30
C ASP A 126 10.03 -2.25 -14.05
N ILE A 127 10.70 -2.84 -13.07
CA ILE A 127 10.08 -3.36 -11.85
C ILE A 127 10.33 -2.38 -10.69
N ILE A 128 9.26 -1.95 -10.04
CA ILE A 128 9.29 -1.16 -8.80
C ILE A 128 8.67 -2.02 -7.70
N ILE A 129 9.46 -2.34 -6.68
CA ILE A 129 8.99 -3.13 -5.54
C ILE A 129 8.58 -2.20 -4.40
N THR A 130 7.35 -2.37 -3.88
CA THR A 130 6.93 -1.80 -2.60
C THR A 130 6.58 -2.94 -1.65
N ASP A 131 7.31 -3.05 -0.54
CA ASP A 131 7.19 -4.16 0.39
C ASP A 131 7.55 -3.72 1.80
N HIS A 132 7.08 -4.43 2.81
CA HIS A 132 7.37 -4.16 4.22
C HIS A 132 7.93 -5.40 4.95
N HIS A 133 7.93 -6.54 4.28
CA HIS A 133 8.48 -7.78 4.83
C HIS A 133 9.99 -7.65 5.08
N GLU A 134 10.52 -8.53 5.94
CA GLU A 134 11.92 -8.53 6.28
C GLU A 134 12.77 -8.79 5.02
N PRO A 135 13.70 -7.88 4.66
CA PRO A 135 14.48 -8.04 3.45
C PRO A 135 15.51 -9.17 3.60
N PRO A 136 15.73 -9.97 2.53
CA PRO A 136 16.81 -10.94 2.50
C PRO A 136 18.19 -10.27 2.44
N GLU A 137 19.26 -11.05 2.58
CA GLU A 137 20.64 -10.56 2.46
C GLU A 137 20.89 -9.93 1.07
N ALA A 138 20.40 -10.56 0.01
CA ALA A 138 20.49 -10.05 -1.35
C ALA A 138 19.16 -9.37 -1.75
N ILE A 139 19.22 -8.06 -1.91
CA ILE A 139 18.06 -7.25 -2.35
C ILE A 139 17.82 -7.47 -3.85
N PRO A 140 16.58 -7.71 -4.30
CA PRO A 140 16.25 -7.87 -5.72
C PRO A 140 16.73 -6.69 -6.57
N PRO A 141 17.35 -6.94 -7.75
CA PRO A 141 17.88 -5.90 -8.63
C PRO A 141 16.78 -5.23 -9.47
N ALA A 142 15.72 -4.78 -8.82
CA ALA A 142 14.66 -4.00 -9.43
C ALA A 142 15.10 -2.56 -9.72
N LEU A 143 14.37 -1.85 -10.58
CA LEU A 143 14.62 -0.43 -10.86
C LEU A 143 14.58 0.41 -9.58
N ALA A 144 13.64 0.11 -8.69
CA ALA A 144 13.57 0.68 -7.35
C ALA A 144 12.97 -0.35 -6.37
N VAL A 145 13.49 -0.34 -5.13
CA VAL A 145 12.99 -1.17 -4.03
C VAL A 145 12.66 -0.27 -2.86
N LEU A 146 11.36 -0.09 -2.61
CA LEU A 146 10.82 0.70 -1.51
C LEU A 146 10.46 -0.24 -0.36
N ASN A 147 11.36 -0.31 0.61
CA ASN A 147 11.14 -1.06 1.84
C ASN A 147 11.85 -0.33 2.99
N PRO A 148 11.11 0.12 4.01
CA PRO A 148 11.70 0.88 5.11
C PRO A 148 12.73 0.09 5.92
N LYS A 149 12.62 -1.25 5.95
CA LYS A 149 13.53 -2.15 6.65
C LYS A 149 14.81 -2.48 5.86
N LYS A 150 14.87 -2.09 4.59
CA LYS A 150 16.06 -2.33 3.76
C LYS A 150 17.31 -1.76 4.44
N PRO A 151 18.46 -2.50 4.46
CA PRO A 151 19.70 -2.03 5.04
C PRO A 151 20.10 -0.65 4.48
N GLY A 152 20.40 0.29 5.37
CA GLY A 152 20.80 1.66 5.00
C GLY A 152 19.66 2.59 4.58
N CYS A 153 18.41 2.14 4.53
CA CYS A 153 17.28 3.01 4.23
C CYS A 153 17.11 4.09 5.33
N PRO A 154 17.17 5.39 4.98
CA PRO A 154 17.08 6.47 5.97
C PRO A 154 15.65 6.78 6.43
N TYR A 155 14.62 6.13 5.85
CA TYR A 155 13.23 6.35 6.27
C TYR A 155 13.07 6.01 7.75
N PRO A 156 12.58 6.95 8.60
CA PRO A 156 12.70 6.79 10.05
C PRO A 156 11.77 5.71 10.63
N PHE A 157 10.57 5.53 10.05
CA PHE A 157 9.59 4.60 10.58
C PHE A 157 9.64 3.25 9.83
N LYS A 158 10.02 2.18 10.55
CA LYS A 158 10.30 0.85 9.98
C LYS A 158 9.09 -0.09 9.97
N GLU A 159 8.06 0.22 10.77
CA GLU A 159 6.93 -0.67 11.05
C GLU A 159 5.71 -0.41 10.16
N LEU A 160 5.90 0.21 8.98
CA LEU A 160 4.80 0.36 8.01
C LEU A 160 4.29 -1.02 7.57
N ALA A 161 2.98 -1.16 7.40
CA ALA A 161 2.36 -2.24 6.63
C ALA A 161 2.62 -2.06 5.12
N GLY A 162 2.32 -3.04 4.29
CA GLY A 162 2.42 -2.92 2.83
C GLY A 162 1.59 -1.76 2.30
N ALA A 163 0.34 -1.60 2.78
CA ALA A 163 -0.51 -0.45 2.46
C ALA A 163 0.04 0.89 2.98
N GLY A 164 0.83 0.88 4.03
CA GLY A 164 1.56 2.04 4.51
C GLY A 164 2.68 2.44 3.56
N VAL A 165 3.48 1.48 3.08
CA VAL A 165 4.55 1.73 2.09
C VAL A 165 3.95 2.22 0.77
N ALA A 166 2.88 1.57 0.29
CA ALA A 166 2.14 2.00 -0.89
C ALA A 166 1.59 3.43 -0.74
N TYR A 167 1.10 3.79 0.46
CA TYR A 167 0.62 5.15 0.74
C TYR A 167 1.74 6.18 0.69
N VAL A 168 2.92 5.86 1.23
CA VAL A 168 4.11 6.74 1.17
C VAL A 168 4.56 6.96 -0.28
N LEU A 169 4.55 5.90 -1.13
CA LEU A 169 4.80 6.04 -2.57
C LEU A 169 3.77 6.96 -3.25
N CYS A 170 2.49 6.75 -2.95
CA CYS A 170 1.40 7.55 -3.52
C CYS A 170 1.51 9.02 -3.10
N ARG A 171 1.88 9.31 -1.84
CA ARG A 171 2.14 10.69 -1.38
C ARG A 171 3.27 11.34 -2.17
N ALA A 172 4.41 10.64 -2.33
CA ALA A 172 5.55 11.16 -3.08
C ALA A 172 5.19 11.42 -4.56
N LEU A 173 4.48 10.50 -5.19
CA LEU A 173 4.06 10.63 -6.59
C LEU A 173 3.07 11.78 -6.76
N TRP A 174 2.07 11.89 -5.88
CA TRP A 174 1.07 12.96 -5.91
C TRP A 174 1.73 14.32 -5.73
N GLN A 175 2.59 14.46 -4.74
CA GLN A 175 3.35 15.69 -4.50
C GLN A 175 4.18 16.11 -5.72
N ARG A 176 4.82 15.16 -6.40
CA ARG A 176 5.62 15.41 -7.59
C ARG A 176 4.78 15.79 -8.82
N CYS A 177 3.56 15.28 -8.93
CA CYS A 177 2.68 15.53 -10.08
C CYS A 177 1.77 16.76 -9.89
N CYS A 178 1.29 17.00 -8.66
CA CYS A 178 0.27 18.00 -8.36
C CYS A 178 0.78 19.16 -7.51
N ASP A 179 1.99 19.08 -6.95
CA ASP A 179 2.57 20.06 -5.99
C ASP A 179 1.68 20.26 -4.74
N GLU A 180 0.97 19.21 -4.35
CA GLU A 180 0.03 19.16 -3.22
C GLU A 180 0.23 17.89 -2.40
N ASP A 181 -0.18 17.90 -1.13
CA ASP A 181 -0.25 16.70 -0.32
C ASP A 181 -1.44 15.82 -0.73
N LEU A 182 -1.25 14.50 -0.65
CA LEU A 182 -2.31 13.54 -0.90
C LEU A 182 -3.33 13.56 0.25
N ALA A 183 -4.46 14.26 0.04
CA ALA A 183 -5.47 14.48 1.06
C ALA A 183 -6.44 13.30 1.27
N GLY A 184 -6.43 12.31 0.39
CA GLY A 184 -7.35 11.18 0.39
C GLY A 184 -6.64 9.83 0.54
N TYR A 185 -7.41 8.77 0.38
CA TYR A 185 -6.92 7.38 0.31
C TYR A 185 -6.34 6.78 1.60
N SER A 186 -6.20 7.54 2.68
CA SER A 186 -5.77 6.98 3.97
C SER A 186 -6.77 5.95 4.54
N ASP A 187 -8.01 5.93 4.05
CA ASP A 187 -9.02 4.91 4.35
C ASP A 187 -8.60 3.51 3.88
N LEU A 188 -8.09 3.40 2.64
CA LEU A 188 -7.56 2.15 2.10
C LEU A 188 -6.29 1.72 2.85
N SER A 189 -5.34 2.64 3.03
CA SER A 189 -4.12 2.35 3.77
C SER A 189 -4.40 1.95 5.22
N ALA A 190 -5.37 2.59 5.88
CA ALA A 190 -5.79 2.22 7.23
C ALA A 190 -6.39 0.81 7.30
N LEU A 191 -7.20 0.42 6.31
CA LEU A 191 -7.78 -0.93 6.26
C LEU A 191 -6.70 -2.00 6.19
N GLY A 192 -5.70 -1.86 5.29
CA GLY A 192 -4.57 -2.77 5.17
C GLY A 192 -3.72 -2.79 6.45
N THR A 193 -3.31 -1.62 6.94
CA THR A 193 -2.53 -1.49 8.18
C THR A 193 -3.20 -2.16 9.39
N ILE A 194 -4.54 -2.02 9.52
CA ILE A 194 -5.28 -2.69 10.60
C ILE A 194 -5.34 -4.21 10.38
N ALA A 195 -5.50 -4.65 9.14
CA ALA A 195 -5.63 -6.05 8.80
C ALA A 195 -4.33 -6.84 8.96
N ASP A 196 -3.20 -6.22 8.66
CA ASP A 196 -1.86 -6.80 8.78
C ASP A 196 -1.36 -6.88 10.25
N LEU A 197 -2.10 -6.29 11.18
CA LEU A 197 -1.83 -6.34 12.63
C LEU A 197 -0.47 -5.74 13.04
N VAL A 198 0.11 -4.85 12.25
CA VAL A 198 1.31 -4.11 12.63
C VAL A 198 1.06 -3.19 13.83
N PRO A 199 2.10 -2.82 14.59
CA PRO A 199 1.94 -1.89 15.72
C PRO A 199 1.29 -0.57 15.29
N LEU A 200 0.18 -0.18 15.91
CA LEU A 200 -0.51 1.09 15.64
C LEU A 200 0.13 2.25 16.40
N VAL A 201 1.41 2.47 16.13
CA VAL A 201 2.25 3.55 16.69
C VAL A 201 2.80 4.40 15.54
N GLY A 202 3.40 5.55 15.85
CA GLY A 202 4.04 6.42 14.86
C GLY A 202 3.15 6.67 13.64
N GLU A 203 3.68 6.47 12.44
CA GLU A 203 2.95 6.73 11.18
C GLU A 203 1.76 5.79 10.95
N ASN A 204 1.83 4.53 11.38
CA ASN A 204 0.68 3.63 11.31
C ASN A 204 -0.52 4.19 12.08
N ARG A 205 -0.26 4.78 13.25
CA ARG A 205 -1.31 5.42 14.05
C ARG A 205 -1.88 6.65 13.35
N ILE A 206 -1.03 7.46 12.71
CA ILE A 206 -1.46 8.63 11.93
C ILE A 206 -2.37 8.20 10.78
N ILE A 207 -1.91 7.24 9.97
CA ILE A 207 -2.66 6.68 8.83
C ILE A 207 -4.00 6.12 9.29
N VAL A 208 -3.99 5.26 10.31
CA VAL A 208 -5.22 4.63 10.82
C VAL A 208 -6.20 5.67 11.37
N ARG A 209 -5.73 6.64 12.15
CA ARG A 209 -6.59 7.69 12.68
C ARG A 209 -7.25 8.50 11.56
N GLN A 210 -6.50 8.95 10.58
CA GLN A 210 -7.03 9.73 9.46
C GLN A 210 -7.94 8.87 8.57
N GLY A 211 -7.56 7.62 8.31
CA GLY A 211 -8.37 6.69 7.55
C GLY A 211 -9.72 6.37 8.21
N LEU A 212 -9.76 6.19 9.54
CA LEU A 212 -11.00 6.01 10.27
C LEU A 212 -11.94 7.22 10.13
N GLU A 213 -11.41 8.44 10.12
CA GLU A 213 -12.21 9.64 9.88
C GLU A 213 -12.75 9.70 8.44
N LEU A 214 -11.99 9.25 7.44
CA LEU A 214 -12.49 9.13 6.06
C LEU A 214 -13.56 8.05 5.94
N MET A 215 -13.37 6.89 6.56
CA MET A 215 -14.36 5.81 6.57
C MET A 215 -15.71 6.26 7.16
N LYS A 216 -15.70 7.08 8.21
CA LYS A 216 -16.92 7.66 8.80
C LYS A 216 -17.68 8.55 7.82
N LYS A 217 -16.98 9.20 6.87
CA LYS A 217 -17.63 10.03 5.85
C LYS A 217 -18.33 9.21 4.76
N GLY A 218 -18.01 7.92 4.62
CA GLY A 218 -18.66 7.00 3.70
C GLY A 218 -18.52 7.36 2.21
N GLN A 219 -17.45 8.05 1.84
CA GLN A 219 -17.28 8.56 0.47
C GLN A 219 -16.89 7.46 -0.54
N ARG A 220 -16.22 6.39 -0.10
CA ARG A 220 -15.87 5.25 -0.93
C ARG A 220 -16.98 4.20 -0.86
N THR A 221 -17.75 4.05 -1.93
CA THR A 221 -18.95 3.21 -1.99
C THR A 221 -18.68 1.77 -1.60
N GLY A 222 -17.64 1.15 -2.16
CA GLY A 222 -17.32 -0.27 -1.89
C GLY A 222 -16.84 -0.50 -0.46
N LEU A 223 -16.00 0.37 0.08
CA LEU A 223 -15.59 0.30 1.49
C LEU A 223 -16.79 0.51 2.43
N TYR A 224 -17.66 1.46 2.13
CA TYR A 224 -18.88 1.66 2.90
C TYR A 224 -19.80 0.44 2.86
N ALA A 225 -19.96 -0.20 1.69
CA ALA A 225 -20.73 -1.43 1.55
C ALA A 225 -20.11 -2.57 2.38
N LEU A 226 -18.79 -2.72 2.39
CA LEU A 226 -18.07 -3.69 3.24
C LEU A 226 -18.34 -3.44 4.73
N LEU A 227 -18.24 -2.19 5.18
CA LEU A 227 -18.49 -1.82 6.57
C LEU A 227 -19.94 -2.12 6.96
N ARG A 228 -20.92 -1.82 6.12
CA ARG A 228 -22.34 -2.16 6.33
C ARG A 228 -22.56 -3.68 6.42
N ALA A 229 -22.03 -4.43 5.45
CA ALA A 229 -22.11 -5.90 5.46
C ALA A 229 -21.42 -6.52 6.70
N SER A 230 -20.46 -5.79 7.28
CA SER A 230 -19.78 -6.18 8.52
C SER A 230 -20.53 -5.78 9.80
N GLY A 231 -21.72 -5.19 9.67
CA GLY A 231 -22.54 -4.76 10.80
C GLY A 231 -22.00 -3.51 11.53
N LEU A 232 -21.25 -2.66 10.81
CA LEU A 232 -20.65 -1.44 11.34
C LEU A 232 -21.40 -0.15 10.92
N ALA A 233 -22.47 -0.25 10.14
CA ALA A 233 -23.19 0.91 9.61
C ALA A 233 -23.63 1.92 10.69
N ASP A 234 -24.14 1.40 11.81
CA ASP A 234 -24.71 2.22 12.90
C ASP A 234 -23.82 2.14 14.16
N LYS A 235 -22.57 1.75 14.03
CA LYS A 235 -21.62 1.61 15.14
C LYS A 235 -20.45 2.55 14.95
N GLU A 236 -19.83 2.92 16.07
CA GLU A 236 -18.56 3.61 16.02
C GLU A 236 -17.53 2.77 15.26
N ILE A 237 -16.91 3.34 14.22
CA ILE A 237 -15.85 2.69 13.44
C ILE A 237 -14.54 2.84 14.21
N THR A 238 -13.98 1.72 14.67
CA THR A 238 -12.70 1.64 15.40
C THR A 238 -11.79 0.61 14.76
N ALA A 239 -10.47 0.74 14.95
CA ALA A 239 -9.49 -0.22 14.44
C ALA A 239 -9.81 -1.66 14.89
N GLY A 240 -10.12 -1.87 16.17
CA GLY A 240 -10.48 -3.19 16.68
C GLY A 240 -11.72 -3.79 16.01
N ARG A 241 -12.77 -2.99 15.77
CA ARG A 241 -13.95 -3.49 15.05
C ARG A 241 -13.62 -3.85 13.60
N ILE A 242 -12.83 -3.05 12.90
CA ILE A 242 -12.39 -3.36 11.54
C ILE A 242 -11.58 -4.65 11.53
N ALA A 243 -10.59 -4.80 12.39
CA ALA A 243 -9.73 -5.98 12.49
C ALA A 243 -10.52 -7.28 12.68
N PHE A 244 -11.60 -7.24 13.49
CA PHE A 244 -12.36 -8.45 13.83
C PHE A 244 -13.65 -8.65 13.01
N THR A 245 -14.03 -7.72 12.14
CA THR A 245 -15.27 -7.86 11.35
C THR A 245 -15.08 -7.61 9.86
N ALA A 246 -14.61 -6.45 9.44
CA ALA A 246 -14.49 -6.07 8.02
C ALA A 246 -13.29 -6.74 7.35
N ALA A 247 -12.11 -6.68 7.96
CA ALA A 247 -10.89 -7.28 7.42
C ALA A 247 -11.01 -8.79 7.21
N PRO A 248 -11.51 -9.61 8.16
CA PRO A 248 -11.72 -11.04 7.92
C PRO A 248 -12.71 -11.35 6.79
N ARG A 249 -13.72 -10.51 6.56
CA ARG A 249 -14.66 -10.70 5.44
C ARG A 249 -14.01 -10.46 4.10
N LEU A 250 -13.21 -9.39 3.98
CA LEU A 250 -12.47 -9.12 2.77
C LEU A 250 -11.46 -10.23 2.48
N ASN A 251 -10.74 -10.69 3.51
CA ASN A 251 -9.80 -11.81 3.42
C ASN A 251 -10.50 -13.13 3.02
N ALA A 252 -11.71 -13.40 3.53
CA ALA A 252 -12.48 -14.57 3.18
C ALA A 252 -12.95 -14.54 1.72
N ALA A 253 -13.27 -13.36 1.17
CA ALA A 253 -13.63 -13.23 -0.23
C ALA A 253 -12.50 -13.72 -1.16
N GLY A 254 -11.24 -13.39 -0.85
CA GLY A 254 -10.07 -13.90 -1.58
C GLY A 254 -9.81 -15.39 -1.43
N ARG A 255 -10.36 -16.04 -0.38
CA ARG A 255 -10.24 -17.51 -0.16
C ARG A 255 -11.35 -18.33 -0.84
N ILE A 256 -12.55 -17.76 -1.00
CA ILE A 256 -13.74 -18.43 -1.54
C ILE A 256 -13.87 -18.18 -3.05
N SER A 257 -13.40 -17.03 -3.51
CA SER A 257 -13.40 -16.61 -4.91
C SER A 257 -12.03 -15.99 -5.24
N HIS A 258 -11.93 -15.17 -6.26
CA HIS A 258 -10.68 -14.47 -6.57
C HIS A 258 -10.52 -13.22 -5.70
N ALA A 259 -9.31 -12.96 -5.19
CA ALA A 259 -8.97 -11.75 -4.44
C ALA A 259 -9.16 -10.46 -5.28
N THR A 260 -9.13 -10.58 -6.60
CA THR A 260 -9.52 -9.56 -7.59
C THR A 260 -10.85 -8.88 -7.25
N LYS A 261 -11.86 -9.66 -6.76
CA LYS A 261 -13.16 -9.10 -6.34
C LYS A 261 -13.05 -8.16 -5.14
N GLY A 262 -12.05 -8.37 -4.29
CA GLY A 262 -11.76 -7.46 -3.18
C GLY A 262 -11.25 -6.11 -3.69
N VAL A 263 -10.37 -6.11 -4.68
CA VAL A 263 -9.89 -4.90 -5.36
C VAL A 263 -11.04 -4.22 -6.08
N GLU A 264 -11.80 -4.93 -6.90
CA GLU A 264 -12.97 -4.40 -7.63
C GLU A 264 -13.95 -3.72 -6.67
N LEU A 265 -14.29 -4.37 -5.55
CA LEU A 265 -15.16 -3.78 -4.52
C LEU A 265 -14.60 -2.45 -3.98
N LEU A 266 -13.31 -2.37 -3.70
CA LEU A 266 -12.71 -1.16 -3.13
C LEU A 266 -12.50 -0.04 -4.15
N LEU A 267 -12.60 -0.33 -5.46
CA LEU A 267 -12.50 0.63 -6.55
C LEU A 267 -13.85 1.28 -6.92
N GLU A 268 -14.98 0.72 -6.44
CA GLU A 268 -16.33 1.29 -6.56
C GLU A 268 -16.49 2.55 -5.65
#